data_99716a482c3ac45ce50bc505eb2ad8ab
#
_entry.id   99716a482c3ac45ce50bc505eb2ad8ab
#
_cell.length_a   1.000
_cell.length_b   1.000
_cell.length_c   1.000
_cell.angle_alpha   90.00
_cell.angle_beta   90.00
_cell.angle_gamma   90.00
#
_symmetry.space_group_name_H-M   'P 1'
#
loop_
_entity.id
_entity.type
_entity.pdbx_description
1 polymer ?
#
loop_
_entity_poly.entity_id
_entity_poly.type
_entity_poly.pdbx_seq_one_letter_code
_entity_poly.pdbx_strand_id
1 'polypeptide(L)'
;MYPTSLSPSGVSQPVQLFRIVTLAVAMLVLATFSTPLQAQTYSALYEFGGQTKDPENPQYSGLIAQGRDGELYSTAPATPLGLCSFCGAVFKITPSGTVTVVYDFNDATGSGYTPFGGVVLGTDGNFYGTTKAGGNFNEGTLFKITASGTLTTPYNFGTCKYPCKEGLYPKAPPVQGTDGNFYGTAPNLNDGTNTGVVYKITSAGKFTTIHAFDFTAGYNPNAPLIQGSDGNFYGTTTLGGKTVTPTCVATFSSATCGTVFKITTAGKVTTLYKFGKTDGAGPLGPVIQGTDGSFYGTTSEGGTSGLGVVFKLTSAGVLTVLHDFNGTDGKTPDAGLVQANDGNFYGVASAGGTLGFGTIFKITSTSDHTFSVLYNFDSTHGATPEVALMQHTNGILYGDTDSGDSHGYGVFYSLNIGAPRTGRTRADQYQARDQYSW
;
A
#
# COMPACT_ATOMS: atom_id res chain seq x y z
N MET A 1 -102.32 9.60 -14.75
CA MET A 1 -102.12 8.32 -14.12
C MET A 1 -100.62 8.08 -14.01
N TYR A 2 -100.17 7.91 -12.81
CA TYR A 2 -98.78 7.67 -12.49
C TYR A 2 -98.23 6.33 -12.97
N PRO A 3 -96.87 6.16 -13.17
CA PRO A 3 -96.11 5.67 -12.03
C PRO A 3 -94.63 6.25 -11.89
N THR A 4 -94.31 6.44 -10.69
CA THR A 4 -93.15 6.38 -9.79
C THR A 4 -91.83 5.94 -10.37
N SER A 5 -90.83 6.78 -10.10
CA SER A 5 -89.43 6.62 -10.25
C SER A 5 -88.85 5.74 -9.12
N LEU A 6 -87.98 4.79 -9.43
CA LEU A 6 -87.06 4.14 -8.50
C LEU A 6 -85.64 4.51 -8.83
N SER A 7 -84.92 5.13 -7.89
CA SER A 7 -83.48 5.40 -7.92
C SER A 7 -82.71 4.15 -7.54
N PRO A 8 -81.60 3.84 -8.15
CA PRO A 8 -80.69 2.78 -7.65
C PRO A 8 -79.69 3.36 -6.64
N SER A 9 -79.75 2.78 -5.47
CA SER A 9 -78.85 2.95 -4.35
C SER A 9 -77.39 2.59 -4.68
N GLY A 10 -76.51 3.31 -4.06
CA GLY A 10 -75.10 3.28 -4.30
C GLY A 10 -74.40 1.95 -4.12
N VAL A 11 -73.45 1.72 -5.01
CA VAL A 11 -72.40 0.73 -4.88
C VAL A 11 -71.20 1.42 -4.28
N SER A 12 -70.97 1.15 -3.02
CA SER A 12 -69.83 1.58 -2.25
C SER A 12 -68.54 0.87 -2.68
N GLN A 13 -67.58 1.59 -2.85
CA GLN A 13 -66.16 1.50 -3.17
C GLN A 13 -65.36 0.35 -2.51
N PRO A 14 -64.87 -0.64 -3.26
CA PRO A 14 -63.67 -1.38 -2.84
C PRO A 14 -62.38 -0.94 -3.53
N VAL A 15 -62.42 -0.04 -4.53
CA VAL A 15 -61.27 0.29 -5.33
C VAL A 15 -60.27 1.27 -4.67
N GLN A 16 -60.72 2.12 -3.75
CA GLN A 16 -59.84 3.06 -3.06
C GLN A 16 -59.04 2.40 -1.93
N LEU A 17 -59.58 1.41 -1.24
CA LEU A 17 -58.84 0.72 -0.18
C LEU A 17 -57.69 -0.12 -0.73
N PHE A 18 -57.87 -0.74 -1.90
CA PHE A 18 -56.83 -1.53 -2.56
C PHE A 18 -55.64 -0.65 -3.05
N ARG A 19 -55.88 0.58 -3.49
CA ARG A 19 -54.82 1.51 -3.91
C ARG A 19 -54.02 2.07 -2.75
N ILE A 20 -54.66 2.30 -1.59
CA ILE A 20 -53.98 2.81 -0.39
C ILE A 20 -53.13 1.70 0.24
N VAL A 21 -53.60 0.46 0.27
CA VAL A 21 -52.83 -0.68 0.77
C VAL A 21 -51.63 -0.99 -0.15
N THR A 22 -51.80 -0.90 -1.47
CA THR A 22 -50.69 -1.13 -2.41
C THR A 22 -49.63 -0.02 -2.35
N LEU A 23 -50.02 1.25 -2.16
CA LEU A 23 -49.08 2.34 -1.93
C LEU A 23 -48.33 2.24 -0.59
N ALA A 24 -49.04 1.83 0.47
CA ALA A 24 -48.43 1.63 1.80
C ALA A 24 -47.46 0.45 1.82
N VAL A 25 -47.77 -0.66 1.13
CA VAL A 25 -46.87 -1.80 0.99
C VAL A 25 -45.69 -1.44 0.11
N ALA A 26 -45.84 -0.65 -1.00
CA ALA A 26 -44.77 -0.18 -1.84
C ALA A 26 -43.84 0.79 -1.07
N MET A 27 -44.37 1.70 -0.24
CA MET A 27 -43.55 2.55 0.61
C MET A 27 -42.89 1.76 1.76
N LEU A 28 -43.50 0.74 2.31
CA LEU A 28 -42.89 -0.11 3.34
C LEU A 28 -41.75 -0.97 2.74
N VAL A 29 -41.92 -1.48 1.52
CA VAL A 29 -40.85 -2.23 0.79
C VAL A 29 -39.70 -1.33 0.37
N LEU A 30 -39.97 -0.07 0.02
CA LEU A 30 -38.91 0.93 -0.27
C LEU A 30 -38.19 1.40 1.00
N ALA A 31 -38.83 1.43 2.16
CA ALA A 31 -38.21 1.79 3.43
C ALA A 31 -37.33 0.68 4.02
N THR A 32 -37.46 -0.57 3.59
CA THR A 32 -36.65 -1.69 4.10
C THR A 32 -35.35 -1.90 3.35
N PHE A 33 -35.07 -1.17 2.26
CA PHE A 33 -33.83 -1.25 1.47
C PHE A 33 -32.92 -0.03 1.56
N SER A 34 -33.25 0.98 2.34
CA SER A 34 -32.31 2.02 2.70
C SER A 34 -31.48 1.54 3.90
N THR A 35 -30.54 0.61 3.67
CA THR A 35 -29.39 0.55 4.57
C THR A 35 -28.78 1.96 4.54
N PRO A 36 -28.62 2.64 5.69
CA PRO A 36 -27.93 3.91 5.70
C PRO A 36 -26.59 3.69 5.00
N LEU A 37 -26.32 4.43 3.95
CA LEU A 37 -24.99 4.50 3.36
C LEU A 37 -24.11 5.01 4.50
N GLN A 38 -23.39 4.10 5.16
CA GLN A 38 -22.53 4.48 6.27
C GLN A 38 -21.46 5.39 5.69
N ALA A 39 -21.49 6.66 6.09
CA ALA A 39 -20.54 7.64 5.60
C ALA A 39 -19.13 7.14 5.94
N GLN A 40 -18.23 7.24 4.97
CA GLN A 40 -16.82 6.95 5.20
C GLN A 40 -16.31 7.95 6.24
N THR A 41 -15.68 7.46 7.29
CA THR A 41 -15.23 8.28 8.41
C THR A 41 -13.72 8.14 8.58
N TYR A 42 -13.01 9.24 8.41
CA TYR A 42 -11.61 9.40 8.77
C TYR A 42 -11.51 9.69 10.28
N SER A 43 -10.48 9.14 10.94
CA SER A 43 -10.15 9.45 12.32
C SER A 43 -8.65 9.42 12.52
N ALA A 44 -8.06 10.53 12.95
CA ALA A 44 -6.71 10.56 13.50
C ALA A 44 -6.72 9.82 14.84
N LEU A 45 -5.83 8.85 15.00
CA LEU A 45 -5.79 7.97 16.16
C LEU A 45 -4.61 8.25 17.07
N TYR A 46 -3.48 8.68 16.48
CA TYR A 46 -2.26 8.96 17.21
C TYR A 46 -1.41 9.99 16.46
N GLU A 47 -0.84 10.95 17.19
CA GLU A 47 0.14 11.93 16.72
C GLU A 47 1.54 11.51 17.12
N PHE A 48 2.43 11.31 16.15
CA PHE A 48 3.80 10.88 16.39
C PHE A 48 4.67 12.00 16.98
N GLY A 49 5.79 11.62 17.65
CA GLY A 49 6.77 12.58 18.18
C GLY A 49 6.34 13.31 19.45
N GLY A 50 5.17 13.03 20.00
CA GLY A 50 4.65 13.69 21.20
C GLY A 50 5.27 13.24 22.51
N GLN A 51 6.03 12.14 22.52
CA GLN A 51 6.63 11.57 23.74
C GLN A 51 8.10 11.23 23.51
N THR A 52 8.84 11.06 24.62
CA THR A 52 10.24 10.59 24.59
C THR A 52 10.33 9.20 23.96
N LYS A 53 11.17 9.03 22.93
CA LYS A 53 11.33 7.81 22.12
C LYS A 53 10.14 7.45 21.24
N ASP A 54 9.26 8.38 20.99
CA ASP A 54 8.15 8.17 20.07
C ASP A 54 8.66 7.94 18.63
N PRO A 55 8.02 7.10 17.84
CA PRO A 55 8.31 7.03 16.41
C PRO A 55 8.08 8.37 15.72
N GLU A 56 8.92 8.71 14.75
CA GLU A 56 8.81 9.93 13.95
C GLU A 56 8.87 9.60 12.45
N ASN A 57 8.08 10.35 11.67
CA ASN A 57 8.12 10.35 10.20
C ASN A 57 8.06 8.94 9.58
N PRO A 58 6.99 8.15 9.75
CA PRO A 58 6.83 6.91 9.01
C PRO A 58 6.76 7.22 7.50
N GLN A 59 7.71 6.71 6.70
CA GLN A 59 7.98 7.15 5.32
C GLN A 59 8.15 5.98 4.34
N TYR A 60 8.16 6.32 3.03
CA TYR A 60 8.69 5.56 1.91
C TYR A 60 8.01 4.22 1.62
N SER A 61 6.74 4.25 1.17
CA SER A 61 6.06 3.01 0.73
C SER A 61 6.09 1.89 1.77
N GLY A 62 6.20 2.27 3.05
CA GLY A 62 6.23 1.36 4.17
C GLY A 62 4.99 0.46 4.18
N LEU A 63 5.12 -0.71 4.78
CA LEU A 63 4.03 -1.63 4.99
C LEU A 63 3.64 -1.66 6.47
N ILE A 64 2.34 -1.68 6.70
CA ILE A 64 1.77 -1.98 8.01
C ILE A 64 1.36 -3.45 8.01
N ALA A 65 1.86 -4.24 8.95
CA ALA A 65 1.51 -5.64 9.10
C ALA A 65 0.58 -5.84 10.29
N GLN A 66 -0.50 -6.61 10.12
CA GLN A 66 -1.32 -7.04 11.26
C GLN A 66 -0.68 -8.25 11.92
N GLY A 67 -0.39 -8.16 13.22
CA GLY A 67 0.07 -9.27 14.04
C GLY A 67 -1.03 -10.29 14.35
N ARG A 68 -0.62 -11.47 14.85
CA ARG A 68 -1.56 -12.51 15.31
C ARG A 68 -2.32 -12.10 16.57
N ASP A 69 -1.81 -11.10 17.30
CA ASP A 69 -2.44 -10.44 18.44
C ASP A 69 -3.53 -9.42 18.05
N GLY A 70 -3.66 -9.14 16.75
CA GLY A 70 -4.58 -8.14 16.23
C GLY A 70 -4.05 -6.71 16.28
N GLU A 71 -2.81 -6.50 16.72
CA GLU A 71 -2.16 -5.18 16.68
C GLU A 71 -1.47 -4.95 15.33
N LEU A 72 -1.19 -3.70 15.01
CA LEU A 72 -0.60 -3.24 13.77
C LEU A 72 0.86 -2.91 13.99
N TYR A 73 1.76 -3.44 13.17
CA TYR A 73 3.20 -3.28 13.28
C TYR A 73 3.76 -2.53 12.09
N SER A 74 4.64 -1.55 12.34
CA SER A 74 5.34 -0.81 11.29
C SER A 74 6.70 -0.33 11.80
N THR A 75 7.38 0.47 10.97
CA THR A 75 8.67 1.10 11.32
C THR A 75 8.60 2.59 11.13
N ALA A 76 9.39 3.31 11.90
CA ALA A 76 9.68 4.72 11.67
C ALA A 76 11.20 4.90 11.57
N PRO A 77 11.71 5.68 10.59
CA PRO A 77 13.14 5.82 10.37
C PRO A 77 13.84 6.73 11.38
N ALA A 78 13.08 7.48 12.18
CA ALA A 78 13.60 8.39 13.19
C ALA A 78 12.92 8.18 14.57
N THR A 79 13.63 8.56 15.61
CA THR A 79 13.13 8.68 16.99
C THR A 79 13.79 9.91 17.64
N PRO A 80 13.06 10.75 18.43
CA PRO A 80 13.53 12.08 18.86
C PRO A 80 14.72 12.08 19.80
N LEU A 81 14.90 11.06 20.60
CA LEU A 81 15.88 11.00 21.69
C LEU A 81 16.60 9.65 21.79
N GLY A 82 16.74 8.95 20.67
CA GLY A 82 17.59 7.77 20.60
C GLY A 82 19.08 8.13 20.71
N LEU A 83 19.94 7.11 20.84
CA LEU A 83 21.40 7.28 20.82
C LEU A 83 21.89 7.90 19.50
N CYS A 84 21.04 7.98 18.47
CA CYS A 84 21.28 8.67 17.21
C CYS A 84 19.95 9.20 16.62
N SER A 85 19.98 10.42 16.06
CA SER A 85 18.80 11.14 15.53
C SER A 85 18.10 10.48 14.32
N PHE A 86 18.64 9.37 13.78
CA PHE A 86 18.11 8.66 12.60
C PHE A 86 18.16 7.15 12.77
N CYS A 87 18.12 6.64 14.00
CA CYS A 87 18.18 5.21 14.24
C CYS A 87 16.86 4.51 13.96
N GLY A 88 15.75 5.13 14.29
CA GLY A 88 14.42 4.61 14.03
C GLY A 88 13.98 3.49 14.96
N ALA A 89 12.74 3.05 14.80
CA ALA A 89 12.13 2.04 15.64
C ALA A 89 11.24 1.07 14.86
N VAL A 90 11.03 -0.11 15.44
CA VAL A 90 9.84 -0.93 15.20
C VAL A 90 8.82 -0.60 16.27
N PHE A 91 7.62 -0.27 15.88
CA PHE A 91 6.53 0.01 16.80
C PHE A 91 5.31 -0.83 16.48
N LYS A 92 4.43 -0.95 17.45
CA LYS A 92 3.08 -1.51 17.26
C LYS A 92 2.05 -0.52 17.76
N ILE A 93 0.87 -0.59 17.15
CA ILE A 93 -0.25 0.26 17.51
C ILE A 93 -1.54 -0.56 17.55
N THR A 94 -2.33 -0.35 18.59
CA THR A 94 -3.65 -0.95 18.66
C THR A 94 -4.61 -0.29 17.65
N PRO A 95 -5.68 -0.97 17.21
CA PRO A 95 -6.70 -0.36 16.37
C PRO A 95 -7.38 0.89 16.98
N SER A 96 -7.21 1.11 18.29
CA SER A 96 -7.68 2.30 19.03
C SER A 96 -6.65 3.42 19.17
N GLY A 97 -5.42 3.25 18.63
CA GLY A 97 -4.39 4.30 18.61
C GLY A 97 -3.37 4.26 19.77
N THR A 98 -3.28 3.17 20.54
CA THR A 98 -2.23 3.08 21.59
C THR A 98 -0.92 2.57 20.96
N VAL A 99 0.12 3.40 20.94
CA VAL A 99 1.44 3.09 20.39
C VAL A 99 2.33 2.45 21.47
N THR A 100 3.15 1.49 21.06
CA THR A 100 4.21 0.88 21.87
C THR A 100 5.43 0.67 20.98
N VAL A 101 6.59 1.20 21.39
CA VAL A 101 7.86 0.89 20.75
C VAL A 101 8.25 -0.54 21.10
N VAL A 102 8.40 -1.39 20.08
CA VAL A 102 8.77 -2.80 20.20
C VAL A 102 10.30 -2.94 20.23
N TYR A 103 10.98 -2.13 19.41
CA TYR A 103 12.45 -2.10 19.36
C TYR A 103 12.93 -0.73 18.90
N ASP A 104 13.91 -0.20 19.61
CA ASP A 104 14.60 1.06 19.32
C ASP A 104 15.97 0.73 18.72
N PHE A 105 16.17 1.05 17.44
CA PHE A 105 17.43 0.78 16.76
C PHE A 105 18.53 1.72 17.30
N ASN A 106 19.74 1.18 17.37
CA ASN A 106 20.94 1.97 17.64
C ASN A 106 22.11 1.40 16.84
N ASP A 107 23.05 2.24 16.44
CA ASP A 107 24.17 1.80 15.62
C ASP A 107 25.24 1.00 16.39
N ALA A 108 25.19 1.03 17.73
CA ALA A 108 26.18 0.36 18.60
C ALA A 108 26.00 -1.17 18.65
N THR A 109 24.85 -1.72 18.26
CA THR A 109 24.52 -3.16 18.40
C THR A 109 24.73 -3.96 17.13
N GLY A 110 25.05 -3.33 15.99
CA GLY A 110 25.10 -4.02 14.69
C GLY A 110 23.72 -4.44 14.16
N SER A 111 22.63 -3.98 14.77
CA SER A 111 21.25 -4.29 14.37
C SER A 111 20.81 -3.56 13.09
N GLY A 112 21.58 -2.57 12.66
CA GLY A 112 21.19 -1.64 11.60
C GLY A 112 20.44 -0.43 12.13
N TYR A 113 20.13 0.51 11.26
CA TYR A 113 19.35 1.72 11.54
C TYR A 113 18.65 2.24 10.30
N THR A 114 17.73 3.18 10.47
CA THR A 114 16.88 3.76 9.41
C THR A 114 16.02 2.69 8.71
N PRO A 115 15.07 2.07 9.43
CA PRO A 115 14.13 1.13 8.85
C PRO A 115 13.00 1.87 8.12
N PHE A 116 13.06 1.98 6.79
CA PHE A 116 12.08 2.72 6.00
C PHE A 116 10.83 1.91 5.62
N GLY A 117 10.98 0.62 5.37
CA GLY A 117 9.99 -0.11 4.56
C GLY A 117 8.84 -0.74 5.35
N GLY A 118 8.75 -0.55 6.67
CA GLY A 118 7.82 -1.30 7.50
C GLY A 118 8.23 -2.74 7.72
N VAL A 119 7.28 -3.60 8.08
CA VAL A 119 7.51 -5.02 8.35
C VAL A 119 6.47 -5.89 7.67
N VAL A 120 6.81 -7.16 7.46
CA VAL A 120 5.89 -8.22 7.03
C VAL A 120 5.84 -9.32 8.07
N LEU A 121 4.66 -9.91 8.28
CA LEU A 121 4.48 -11.05 9.18
C LEU A 121 4.89 -12.35 8.47
N GLY A 122 5.87 -13.06 9.03
CA GLY A 122 6.27 -14.37 8.54
C GLY A 122 5.36 -15.50 9.01
N THR A 123 5.42 -16.63 8.33
CA THR A 123 4.65 -17.84 8.69
C THR A 123 4.99 -18.38 10.07
N ASP A 124 6.19 -18.06 10.58
CA ASP A 124 6.64 -18.40 11.94
C ASP A 124 6.07 -17.47 13.04
N GLY A 125 5.28 -16.45 12.65
CA GLY A 125 4.68 -15.48 13.57
C GLY A 125 5.60 -14.34 14.01
N ASN A 126 6.79 -14.24 13.43
CA ASN A 126 7.70 -13.12 13.66
C ASN A 126 7.59 -12.11 12.50
N PHE A 127 8.04 -10.89 12.76
CA PHE A 127 8.06 -9.85 11.73
C PHE A 127 9.43 -9.74 11.10
N TYR A 128 9.46 -9.41 9.83
CA TYR A 128 10.67 -9.25 9.03
C TYR A 128 10.68 -7.90 8.36
N GLY A 129 11.81 -7.21 8.41
CA GLY A 129 12.02 -5.92 7.79
C GLY A 129 13.47 -5.70 7.42
N THR A 130 13.75 -4.55 6.84
CA THR A 130 15.12 -4.15 6.47
C THR A 130 15.47 -2.82 7.09
N THR A 131 16.76 -2.64 7.39
CA THR A 131 17.33 -1.32 7.66
C THR A 131 18.15 -0.87 6.47
N LYS A 132 18.04 0.40 6.09
CA LYS A 132 18.82 0.96 4.98
C LYS A 132 20.32 1.01 5.26
N ALA A 133 20.68 1.23 6.52
CA ALA A 133 22.06 1.45 6.92
C ALA A 133 22.40 0.67 8.19
N GLY A 134 23.66 0.71 8.61
CA GLY A 134 24.17 -0.03 9.76
C GLY A 134 24.41 -1.50 9.46
N GLY A 135 24.39 -2.32 10.51
CA GLY A 135 24.90 -3.69 10.44
C GLY A 135 26.42 -3.75 10.43
N ASN A 136 26.99 -4.93 10.22
CA ASN A 136 28.43 -5.14 10.31
C ASN A 136 29.25 -4.40 9.24
N PHE A 137 28.64 -4.01 8.13
CA PHE A 137 29.30 -3.39 6.97
C PHE A 137 28.75 -2.00 6.65
N ASN A 138 27.79 -1.51 7.42
CA ASN A 138 27.10 -0.22 7.22
C ASN A 138 26.29 -0.11 5.90
N GLU A 139 25.89 -1.25 5.32
CA GLU A 139 25.18 -1.32 4.05
C GLU A 139 23.72 -1.79 4.22
N GLY A 140 23.27 -1.84 5.49
CA GLY A 140 21.93 -2.26 5.88
C GLY A 140 21.83 -3.71 6.35
N THR A 141 20.66 -4.06 6.87
CA THR A 141 20.38 -5.41 7.40
C THR A 141 19.02 -5.93 6.95
N LEU A 142 18.88 -7.26 6.94
CA LEU A 142 17.60 -7.92 7.13
C LEU A 142 17.47 -8.24 8.62
N PHE A 143 16.42 -7.79 9.25
CA PHE A 143 16.12 -8.15 10.64
C PHE A 143 14.87 -9.02 10.75
N LYS A 144 14.82 -9.80 11.82
CA LYS A 144 13.67 -10.56 12.30
C LYS A 144 13.38 -10.11 13.72
N ILE A 145 12.13 -9.85 14.04
CA ILE A 145 11.72 -9.42 15.37
C ILE A 145 10.47 -10.16 15.83
N THR A 146 10.46 -10.58 17.10
CA THR A 146 9.26 -11.15 17.73
C THR A 146 8.30 -10.05 18.15
N ALA A 147 7.02 -10.37 18.36
CA ALA A 147 6.03 -9.43 18.91
C ALA A 147 6.43 -8.89 20.31
N SER A 148 7.31 -9.59 21.05
CA SER A 148 7.86 -9.18 22.34
C SER A 148 9.13 -8.34 22.24
N GLY A 149 9.63 -8.04 21.04
CA GLY A 149 10.79 -7.15 20.84
C GLY A 149 12.16 -7.85 20.79
N THR A 150 12.22 -9.17 20.72
CA THR A 150 13.51 -9.85 20.52
C THR A 150 13.91 -9.76 19.06
N LEU A 151 14.96 -8.98 18.75
CA LEU A 151 15.49 -8.77 17.42
C LEU A 151 16.68 -9.69 17.14
N THR A 152 16.73 -10.23 15.94
CA THR A 152 17.89 -10.94 15.36
C THR A 152 18.17 -10.39 13.96
N THR A 153 19.41 -10.50 13.50
CA THR A 153 19.85 -10.03 12.18
C THR A 153 20.27 -11.23 11.34
N PRO A 154 19.33 -11.86 10.59
CA PRO A 154 19.65 -13.00 9.74
C PRO A 154 20.65 -12.69 8.65
N TYR A 155 20.73 -11.44 8.19
CA TYR A 155 21.67 -11.05 7.17
C TYR A 155 22.14 -9.59 7.32
N ASN A 156 23.45 -9.36 7.10
CA ASN A 156 24.06 -8.04 6.96
C ASN A 156 24.46 -7.85 5.48
N PHE A 157 23.98 -6.79 4.85
CA PHE A 157 24.40 -6.44 3.49
C PHE A 157 25.82 -5.90 3.48
N GLY A 158 26.54 -6.05 2.34
CA GLY A 158 27.94 -5.61 2.19
C GLY A 158 28.97 -6.70 2.51
N THR A 159 28.59 -7.98 2.49
CA THR A 159 29.49 -9.10 2.81
C THR A 159 30.58 -9.34 1.76
N CYS A 160 30.32 -8.98 0.52
CA CYS A 160 31.24 -9.22 -0.57
C CYS A 160 32.08 -7.98 -0.90
N LYS A 161 33.34 -8.21 -1.30
CA LYS A 161 34.27 -7.13 -1.70
C LYS A 161 33.89 -6.57 -3.07
N TYR A 162 33.93 -5.25 -3.18
CA TYR A 162 33.77 -4.51 -4.45
C TYR A 162 34.80 -4.94 -5.51
N PRO A 163 34.43 -5.10 -6.80
CA PRO A 163 33.06 -5.12 -7.32
C PRO A 163 32.39 -6.49 -7.14
N CYS A 164 31.13 -6.51 -6.72
CA CYS A 164 30.38 -7.75 -6.59
C CYS A 164 28.88 -7.52 -6.84
N LYS A 165 28.14 -8.63 -7.04
CA LYS A 165 26.71 -8.59 -7.35
C LYS A 165 25.83 -8.72 -6.10
N GLU A 166 26.20 -8.08 -5.01
CA GLU A 166 25.38 -7.98 -3.82
C GLU A 166 24.59 -6.66 -3.85
N GLY A 167 23.33 -6.71 -3.42
CA GLY A 167 22.54 -5.50 -3.24
C GLY A 167 22.89 -4.76 -1.96
N LEU A 168 22.76 -3.44 -1.97
CA LEU A 168 23.06 -2.56 -0.84
C LEU A 168 21.87 -1.65 -0.56
N TYR A 169 21.77 -1.20 0.70
CA TYR A 169 20.79 -0.19 1.15
C TYR A 169 19.33 -0.59 0.89
N PRO A 170 18.88 -1.78 1.34
CA PRO A 170 17.50 -2.20 1.14
C PRO A 170 16.53 -1.21 1.80
N LYS A 171 15.49 -0.81 1.05
CA LYS A 171 14.51 0.16 1.54
C LYS A 171 13.15 -0.46 1.82
N ALA A 172 12.87 -1.64 1.25
CA ALA A 172 11.61 -2.32 1.36
C ALA A 172 11.74 -3.63 2.16
N PRO A 173 10.71 -4.05 2.93
CA PRO A 173 10.73 -5.34 3.57
C PRO A 173 10.71 -6.45 2.53
N PRO A 174 11.25 -7.64 2.83
CA PRO A 174 11.14 -8.79 1.95
C PRO A 174 9.73 -9.37 2.01
N VAL A 175 9.31 -10.09 0.96
CA VAL A 175 8.13 -10.95 0.98
C VAL A 175 8.57 -12.40 1.24
N GLN A 176 7.83 -13.12 2.10
CA GLN A 176 8.05 -14.55 2.26
C GLN A 176 7.32 -15.31 1.15
N GLY A 177 8.07 -16.05 0.33
CA GLY A 177 7.49 -16.89 -0.71
C GLY A 177 6.86 -18.17 -0.15
N THR A 178 6.00 -18.80 -0.94
CA THR A 178 5.37 -20.10 -0.61
C THR A 178 6.38 -21.23 -0.39
N ASP A 179 7.65 -21.05 -0.83
CA ASP A 179 8.76 -21.94 -0.55
C ASP A 179 9.44 -21.69 0.82
N GLY A 180 8.90 -20.75 1.61
CA GLY A 180 9.39 -20.36 2.94
C GLY A 180 10.62 -19.47 2.93
N ASN A 181 11.19 -19.11 1.77
CA ASN A 181 12.31 -18.18 1.66
C ASN A 181 11.81 -16.74 1.55
N PHE A 182 12.71 -15.80 1.82
CA PHE A 182 12.43 -14.38 1.72
C PHE A 182 13.01 -13.81 0.43
N TYR A 183 12.21 -13.01 -0.27
CA TYR A 183 12.58 -12.35 -1.53
C TYR A 183 12.43 -10.84 -1.36
N GLY A 184 13.42 -10.09 -1.80
CA GLY A 184 13.41 -8.64 -1.65
C GLY A 184 14.22 -7.93 -2.72
N THR A 185 14.18 -6.62 -2.65
CA THR A 185 14.89 -5.70 -3.55
C THR A 185 15.91 -4.89 -2.78
N ALA A 186 17.02 -4.57 -3.42
CA ALA A 186 17.97 -3.57 -2.95
C ALA A 186 18.32 -2.64 -4.12
N PRO A 187 18.15 -1.31 -3.97
CA PRO A 187 18.22 -0.38 -5.09
C PRO A 187 19.62 -0.17 -5.64
N ASN A 188 20.64 -0.47 -4.87
CA ASN A 188 22.03 -0.30 -5.26
C ASN A 188 22.70 -1.64 -5.44
N LEU A 189 23.58 -1.73 -6.44
CA LEU A 189 24.43 -2.89 -6.70
C LEU A 189 25.88 -2.54 -6.35
N ASN A 190 26.57 -3.46 -5.63
CA ASN A 190 27.95 -3.25 -5.18
C ASN A 190 28.98 -3.48 -6.30
N ASP A 191 28.73 -2.94 -7.50
CA ASP A 191 29.65 -2.97 -8.64
C ASP A 191 29.89 -1.57 -9.24
N GLY A 192 29.33 -0.53 -8.59
CA GLY A 192 29.42 0.87 -9.01
C GLY A 192 28.38 1.31 -10.03
N THR A 193 27.50 0.41 -10.52
CA THR A 193 26.44 0.78 -11.49
C THR A 193 25.20 1.35 -10.83
N ASN A 194 24.98 1.05 -9.54
CA ASN A 194 23.78 1.47 -8.79
C ASN A 194 22.45 1.05 -9.46
N THR A 195 22.45 -0.11 -10.13
CA THR A 195 21.26 -0.59 -10.86
C THR A 195 20.31 -1.40 -9.98
N GLY A 196 20.81 -1.99 -8.90
CA GLY A 196 20.03 -2.74 -7.93
C GLY A 196 19.85 -4.22 -8.27
N VAL A 197 19.25 -4.94 -7.32
CA VAL A 197 19.09 -6.40 -7.40
C VAL A 197 17.71 -6.84 -6.91
N VAL A 198 17.32 -8.07 -7.31
CA VAL A 198 16.41 -8.92 -6.55
C VAL A 198 17.24 -9.99 -5.85
N TYR A 199 17.00 -10.17 -4.57
CA TYR A 199 17.68 -11.16 -3.75
C TYR A 199 16.71 -12.20 -3.17
N LYS A 200 17.28 -13.35 -2.79
CA LYS A 200 16.63 -14.40 -2.01
C LYS A 200 17.44 -14.65 -0.76
N ILE A 201 16.79 -14.77 0.39
CA ILE A 201 17.41 -15.19 1.65
C ILE A 201 16.62 -16.38 2.18
N THR A 202 17.32 -17.49 2.48
CA THR A 202 16.68 -18.64 3.11
C THR A 202 16.38 -18.36 4.59
N SER A 203 15.48 -19.14 5.21
CA SER A 203 15.21 -19.06 6.64
C SER A 203 16.46 -19.27 7.51
N ALA A 204 17.50 -19.92 6.96
CA ALA A 204 18.82 -20.11 7.60
C ALA A 204 19.79 -18.92 7.35
N GLY A 205 19.35 -17.84 6.71
CA GLY A 205 20.18 -16.65 6.45
C GLY A 205 21.09 -16.72 5.23
N LYS A 206 20.98 -17.77 4.36
CA LYS A 206 21.78 -17.85 3.14
C LYS A 206 21.26 -16.86 2.10
N PHE A 207 22.06 -15.86 1.77
CA PHE A 207 21.79 -14.87 0.73
C PHE A 207 22.14 -15.38 -0.67
N THR A 208 21.36 -14.95 -1.66
CA THR A 208 21.63 -15.18 -3.08
C THR A 208 21.05 -14.01 -3.89
N THR A 209 21.87 -13.34 -4.69
CA THR A 209 21.36 -12.45 -5.74
C THR A 209 20.77 -13.33 -6.85
N ILE A 210 19.46 -13.27 -7.04
CA ILE A 210 18.78 -14.04 -8.08
C ILE A 210 18.68 -13.25 -9.40
N HIS A 211 18.77 -11.91 -9.33
CA HIS A 211 18.84 -11.05 -10.51
C HIS A 211 19.57 -9.75 -10.17
N ALA A 212 20.49 -9.34 -11.03
CA ALA A 212 21.09 -8.01 -11.02
C ALA A 212 20.53 -7.22 -12.20
N PHE A 213 19.94 -6.07 -11.93
CA PHE A 213 19.36 -5.22 -12.96
C PHE A 213 20.42 -4.57 -13.82
N ASP A 214 20.03 -4.24 -15.05
CA ASP A 214 20.74 -3.37 -15.98
C ASP A 214 19.80 -2.24 -16.44
N PHE A 215 20.35 -1.23 -17.12
CA PHE A 215 19.58 -0.08 -17.56
C PHE A 215 18.47 -0.42 -18.58
N THR A 216 18.51 -1.59 -19.21
CA THR A 216 17.57 -1.99 -20.27
C THR A 216 16.32 -2.66 -19.73
N ALA A 217 16.44 -3.45 -18.67
CA ALA A 217 15.35 -4.16 -18.02
C ALA A 217 14.61 -3.31 -16.97
N GLY A 218 15.23 -2.23 -16.55
CA GLY A 218 14.85 -1.37 -15.44
C GLY A 218 15.94 -1.35 -14.38
N TYR A 219 15.97 -0.34 -13.52
CA TYR A 219 16.90 -0.25 -12.41
C TYR A 219 16.31 0.56 -11.25
N ASN A 220 16.99 0.54 -10.10
CA ASN A 220 16.55 1.17 -8.88
C ASN A 220 15.20 0.60 -8.37
N PRO A 221 15.13 -0.71 -8.02
CA PRO A 221 13.95 -1.33 -7.42
C PRO A 221 13.85 -0.92 -5.95
N ASN A 222 12.94 -0.02 -5.62
CA ASN A 222 12.75 0.51 -4.27
C ASN A 222 11.59 -0.16 -3.51
N ALA A 223 10.59 -0.66 -4.24
CA ALA A 223 9.37 -1.22 -3.67
C ALA A 223 9.53 -2.68 -3.23
N PRO A 224 8.72 -3.17 -2.28
CA PRO A 224 8.63 -4.58 -1.99
C PRO A 224 8.09 -5.37 -3.18
N LEU A 225 8.44 -6.65 -3.24
CA LEU A 225 7.86 -7.59 -4.18
C LEU A 225 6.51 -8.11 -3.67
N ILE A 226 5.66 -8.57 -4.57
CA ILE A 226 4.53 -9.42 -4.24
C ILE A 226 4.70 -10.79 -4.89
N GLN A 227 4.17 -11.86 -4.28
CA GLN A 227 4.04 -13.15 -4.95
C GLN A 227 2.67 -13.24 -5.60
N GLY A 228 2.63 -13.44 -6.92
CA GLY A 228 1.39 -13.62 -7.66
C GLY A 228 0.82 -15.03 -7.50
N SER A 229 -0.44 -15.21 -7.88
CA SER A 229 -1.15 -16.49 -7.84
C SER A 229 -0.50 -17.60 -8.71
N ASP A 230 0.39 -17.23 -9.62
CA ASP A 230 1.19 -18.15 -10.44
C ASP A 230 2.52 -18.56 -9.78
N GLY A 231 2.76 -18.13 -8.51
CA GLY A 231 3.95 -18.45 -7.73
C GLY A 231 5.20 -17.63 -8.10
N ASN A 232 5.13 -16.75 -9.11
CA ASN A 232 6.22 -15.85 -9.46
C ASN A 232 6.12 -14.55 -8.66
N PHE A 233 7.22 -13.81 -8.60
CA PHE A 233 7.23 -12.50 -7.94
C PHE A 233 7.06 -11.38 -8.95
N TYR A 234 6.48 -10.28 -8.50
CA TYR A 234 6.22 -9.09 -9.30
C TYR A 234 6.71 -7.86 -8.52
N GLY A 235 7.28 -6.91 -9.26
CA GLY A 235 7.80 -5.69 -8.67
C GLY A 235 7.91 -4.56 -9.69
N THR A 236 8.37 -3.42 -9.20
CA THR A 236 8.60 -2.20 -9.98
C THR A 236 10.06 -1.80 -9.94
N THR A 237 10.52 -1.15 -10.99
CA THR A 237 11.76 -0.37 -10.98
C THR A 237 11.41 1.09 -11.20
N THR A 238 11.94 1.97 -10.38
CA THR A 238 11.64 3.41 -10.48
C THR A 238 12.15 3.99 -11.79
N LEU A 239 13.23 3.45 -12.31
CA LEU A 239 13.96 3.94 -13.47
C LEU A 239 14.20 2.81 -14.50
N GLY A 240 14.65 3.18 -15.70
CA GLY A 240 14.92 2.24 -16.79
C GLY A 240 13.71 2.04 -17.72
N GLY A 241 13.82 1.06 -18.60
CA GLY A 241 12.75 0.72 -19.53
C GLY A 241 12.96 1.20 -20.96
N LYS A 242 12.22 2.16 -21.45
CA LYS A 242 12.39 2.68 -22.82
C LYS A 242 13.66 3.52 -22.95
N THR A 243 14.43 3.29 -24.00
CA THR A 243 15.55 4.13 -24.38
C THR A 243 15.07 5.56 -24.62
N VAL A 244 15.74 6.47 -23.93
CA VAL A 244 15.78 7.92 -24.11
C VAL A 244 14.82 8.49 -25.16
N THR A 245 13.59 8.79 -24.75
CA THR A 245 12.85 9.88 -25.36
C THR A 245 12.97 11.09 -24.44
N PRO A 246 13.00 12.34 -24.96
CA PRO A 246 13.12 13.56 -24.13
C PRO A 246 11.99 13.76 -23.12
N THR A 247 11.11 12.78 -22.95
CA THR A 247 9.81 12.88 -22.31
C THR A 247 9.72 12.32 -20.89
N CYS A 248 10.69 11.52 -20.44
CA CYS A 248 10.77 11.07 -19.05
C CYS A 248 11.76 11.91 -18.25
N VAL A 249 11.79 13.21 -18.49
CA VAL A 249 12.58 14.17 -17.73
C VAL A 249 11.72 14.70 -16.62
N ALA A 250 11.90 14.17 -15.44
CA ALA A 250 11.56 14.87 -14.24
C ALA A 250 12.74 14.74 -13.27
N THR A 251 12.63 15.12 -12.11
CA THR A 251 13.51 15.31 -10.95
C THR A 251 14.77 14.43 -10.82
N PHE A 252 14.86 13.29 -11.54
CA PHE A 252 16.06 12.46 -11.59
C PHE A 252 16.70 12.61 -12.98
N SER A 253 17.95 12.96 -13.05
CA SER A 253 18.76 13.27 -14.24
C SER A 253 18.88 12.14 -15.29
N SER A 254 17.96 11.17 -15.31
CA SER A 254 17.92 10.04 -16.24
C SER A 254 16.60 10.00 -17.02
N ALA A 255 16.66 9.93 -18.33
CA ALA A 255 15.55 10.00 -19.27
C ALA A 255 14.71 8.69 -19.35
N THR A 256 14.34 8.08 -18.20
CA THR A 256 13.67 6.78 -18.14
C THR A 256 12.54 6.77 -17.13
N CYS A 257 11.43 6.05 -17.45
CA CYS A 257 10.18 6.15 -16.72
C CYS A 257 9.88 4.98 -15.78
N GLY A 258 10.72 3.95 -15.74
CA GLY A 258 10.52 2.78 -14.89
C GLY A 258 9.75 1.64 -15.56
N THR A 259 9.66 0.52 -14.86
CA THR A 259 9.06 -0.72 -15.38
C THR A 259 8.24 -1.45 -14.33
N VAL A 260 7.34 -2.33 -14.81
CA VAL A 260 6.80 -3.44 -14.04
C VAL A 260 7.45 -4.72 -14.55
N PHE A 261 7.93 -5.56 -13.65
CA PHE A 261 8.58 -6.82 -14.00
C PHE A 261 7.99 -8.00 -13.25
N LYS A 262 8.16 -9.19 -13.85
CA LYS A 262 7.92 -10.51 -13.28
C LYS A 262 9.27 -11.21 -13.11
N ILE A 263 9.47 -11.91 -12.01
CA ILE A 263 10.65 -12.73 -11.76
C ILE A 263 10.26 -14.10 -11.20
N THR A 264 10.85 -15.16 -11.75
CA THR A 264 10.69 -16.51 -11.21
C THR A 264 11.58 -16.73 -9.98
N THR A 265 11.29 -17.74 -9.17
CA THR A 265 12.15 -18.14 -8.03
C THR A 265 13.57 -18.51 -8.45
N ALA A 266 13.79 -18.82 -9.74
CA ALA A 266 15.10 -19.10 -10.34
C ALA A 266 15.81 -17.84 -10.88
N GLY A 267 15.20 -16.65 -10.76
CA GLY A 267 15.81 -15.38 -11.17
C GLY A 267 15.59 -14.99 -12.63
N LYS A 268 14.75 -15.70 -13.40
CA LYS A 268 14.40 -15.26 -14.76
C LYS A 268 13.46 -14.06 -14.70
N VAL A 269 13.94 -12.89 -15.11
CA VAL A 269 13.14 -11.66 -15.22
C VAL A 269 12.45 -11.56 -16.57
N THR A 270 11.24 -11.05 -16.57
CA THR A 270 10.46 -10.63 -17.74
C THR A 270 9.90 -9.24 -17.46
N THR A 271 10.29 -8.26 -18.24
CA THR A 271 9.68 -6.93 -18.17
C THR A 271 8.27 -7.01 -18.78
N LEU A 272 7.25 -6.82 -17.95
CA LEU A 272 5.85 -6.85 -18.39
C LEU A 272 5.45 -5.54 -19.03
N TYR A 273 5.91 -4.42 -18.47
CA TYR A 273 5.59 -3.09 -18.98
C TYR A 273 6.75 -2.12 -18.79
N LYS A 274 6.90 -1.21 -19.73
CA LYS A 274 7.86 -0.10 -19.71
C LYS A 274 7.09 1.19 -19.84
N PHE A 275 7.08 1.99 -18.79
CA PHE A 275 6.36 3.27 -18.79
C PHE A 275 6.93 4.27 -19.80
N GLY A 276 6.09 5.16 -20.32
CA GLY A 276 6.39 6.12 -21.38
C GLY A 276 5.95 7.55 -21.10
N LYS A 277 5.91 8.02 -19.87
CA LYS A 277 5.50 9.34 -19.37
C LYS A 277 3.97 9.59 -19.46
N THR A 278 3.34 9.47 -20.61
CA THR A 278 1.89 9.73 -20.77
C THR A 278 1.03 8.68 -20.09
N ASP A 279 1.58 7.51 -19.84
CA ASP A 279 0.95 6.36 -19.18
C ASP A 279 1.47 6.12 -17.76
N GLY A 280 2.32 7.04 -17.26
CA GLY A 280 2.93 7.04 -15.96
C GLY A 280 4.46 7.10 -16.00
N ALA A 281 5.09 7.44 -14.87
CA ALA A 281 6.53 7.43 -14.67
C ALA A 281 6.86 7.31 -13.19
N GLY A 282 8.01 6.70 -12.86
CA GLY A 282 8.49 6.57 -11.48
C GLY A 282 7.54 5.74 -10.59
N PRO A 283 7.29 4.46 -10.87
CA PRO A 283 6.54 3.62 -9.95
C PRO A 283 7.39 3.38 -8.68
N LEU A 284 7.03 4.05 -7.59
CA LEU A 284 7.72 3.95 -6.29
C LEU A 284 7.09 2.88 -5.40
N GLY A 285 5.76 2.74 -5.46
CA GLY A 285 5.02 1.73 -4.70
C GLY A 285 5.03 0.34 -5.36
N PRO A 286 4.69 -0.71 -4.58
CA PRO A 286 4.48 -2.04 -5.13
C PRO A 286 3.22 -2.10 -6.01
N VAL A 287 3.20 -3.05 -6.92
CA VAL A 287 1.94 -3.49 -7.51
C VAL A 287 1.22 -4.44 -6.55
N ILE A 288 -0.10 -4.57 -6.68
CA ILE A 288 -0.89 -5.62 -6.05
C ILE A 288 -1.58 -6.46 -7.13
N GLN A 289 -1.86 -7.72 -6.84
CA GLN A 289 -2.70 -8.54 -7.73
C GLN A 289 -4.15 -8.47 -7.27
N GLY A 290 -5.02 -7.94 -8.13
CA GLY A 290 -6.45 -7.89 -7.86
C GLY A 290 -7.12 -9.27 -7.99
N THR A 291 -8.33 -9.40 -7.45
CA THR A 291 -9.13 -10.63 -7.51
C THR A 291 -9.50 -11.05 -8.93
N ASP A 292 -9.34 -10.16 -9.92
CA ASP A 292 -9.49 -10.45 -11.36
C ASP A 292 -8.20 -11.00 -12.00
N GLY A 293 -7.11 -11.17 -11.22
CA GLY A 293 -5.81 -11.64 -11.67
C GLY A 293 -4.94 -10.58 -12.35
N SER A 294 -5.43 -9.36 -12.56
CA SER A 294 -4.65 -8.23 -13.07
C SER A 294 -3.83 -7.59 -11.96
N PHE A 295 -2.80 -6.84 -12.33
CA PHE A 295 -1.97 -6.08 -11.41
C PHE A 295 -2.42 -4.61 -11.39
N TYR A 296 -2.39 -4.01 -10.21
CA TYR A 296 -2.77 -2.62 -10.00
C TYR A 296 -1.65 -1.89 -9.26
N GLY A 297 -1.40 -0.66 -9.62
CA GLY A 297 -0.35 0.15 -9.00
C GLY A 297 -0.48 1.62 -9.32
N THR A 298 0.49 2.37 -8.85
CA THR A 298 0.60 3.82 -8.98
C THR A 298 1.93 4.20 -9.60
N THR A 299 2.00 5.37 -10.20
CA THR A 299 3.24 6.04 -10.57
C THR A 299 3.26 7.44 -9.99
N SER A 300 4.39 7.85 -9.42
CA SER A 300 4.52 9.17 -8.76
C SER A 300 4.50 10.34 -9.73
N GLU A 301 4.80 10.07 -10.98
CA GLU A 301 4.93 11.05 -12.05
C GLU A 301 4.28 10.54 -13.35
N GLY A 302 4.29 11.36 -14.38
CA GLY A 302 3.70 11.01 -15.68
C GLY A 302 2.19 11.20 -15.69
N GLY A 303 1.52 10.66 -16.70
CA GLY A 303 0.17 11.01 -17.04
C GLY A 303 0.12 12.30 -17.86
N THR A 304 -1.08 12.78 -18.19
CA THR A 304 -1.30 13.98 -19.00
C THR A 304 -0.87 15.26 -18.26
N SER A 305 -1.05 15.26 -16.95
CA SER A 305 -0.69 16.39 -16.07
C SER A 305 0.72 16.27 -15.48
N GLY A 306 1.37 15.10 -15.63
CA GLY A 306 2.70 14.86 -15.05
C GLY A 306 2.68 14.58 -13.55
N LEU A 307 1.51 14.37 -12.95
CA LEU A 307 1.29 14.30 -11.51
C LEU A 307 1.07 12.89 -10.97
N GLY A 308 1.25 11.89 -11.83
CA GLY A 308 1.09 10.47 -11.52
C GLY A 308 -0.23 9.89 -11.99
N VAL A 309 -0.29 8.57 -12.03
CA VAL A 309 -1.47 7.82 -12.46
C VAL A 309 -1.75 6.64 -11.52
N VAL A 310 -2.99 6.14 -11.56
CA VAL A 310 -3.33 4.79 -11.13
C VAL A 310 -3.52 3.94 -12.38
N PHE A 311 -2.91 2.75 -12.41
CA PHE A 311 -2.96 1.87 -13.57
C PHE A 311 -3.42 0.45 -13.22
N LYS A 312 -3.95 -0.23 -14.24
CA LYS A 312 -4.20 -1.67 -14.29
C LYS A 312 -3.29 -2.27 -15.35
N LEU A 313 -2.67 -3.41 -15.04
CA LEU A 313 -1.79 -4.15 -15.95
C LEU A 313 -2.22 -5.61 -15.99
N THR A 314 -2.56 -6.14 -17.15
CA THR A 314 -2.85 -7.56 -17.30
C THR A 314 -1.56 -8.39 -17.22
N SER A 315 -1.67 -9.68 -16.91
CA SER A 315 -0.53 -10.62 -16.95
C SER A 315 0.11 -10.74 -18.35
N ALA A 316 -0.60 -10.34 -19.41
CA ALA A 316 -0.10 -10.27 -20.78
C ALA A 316 0.65 -8.96 -21.10
N GLY A 317 0.76 -8.02 -20.14
CA GLY A 317 1.46 -6.75 -20.34
C GLY A 317 0.64 -5.63 -20.97
N VAL A 318 -0.68 -5.73 -20.98
CA VAL A 318 -1.57 -4.65 -21.47
C VAL A 318 -1.88 -3.71 -20.30
N LEU A 319 -1.45 -2.45 -20.39
CA LEU A 319 -1.70 -1.41 -19.40
C LEU A 319 -2.92 -0.57 -19.77
N THR A 320 -3.71 -0.23 -18.76
CA THR A 320 -4.81 0.73 -18.80
C THR A 320 -4.61 1.75 -17.68
N VAL A 321 -4.58 3.04 -18.01
CA VAL A 321 -4.64 4.11 -17.01
C VAL A 321 -6.07 4.19 -16.49
N LEU A 322 -6.24 4.01 -15.18
CA LEU A 322 -7.54 4.06 -14.51
C LEU A 322 -7.88 5.46 -14.04
N HIS A 323 -6.85 6.21 -13.63
CA HIS A 323 -6.98 7.60 -13.21
C HIS A 323 -5.69 8.36 -13.48
N ASP A 324 -5.83 9.61 -13.89
CA ASP A 324 -4.75 10.55 -14.19
C ASP A 324 -4.90 11.75 -13.24
N PHE A 325 -3.98 11.89 -12.28
CA PHE A 325 -4.08 12.93 -11.27
C PHE A 325 -3.92 14.32 -11.86
N ASN A 326 -4.75 15.27 -11.38
CA ASN A 326 -4.80 16.64 -11.87
C ASN A 326 -4.37 17.71 -10.85
N GLY A 327 -3.95 17.28 -9.67
CA GLY A 327 -3.49 18.12 -8.55
C GLY A 327 -4.57 18.50 -7.56
N THR A 328 -5.82 18.70 -7.98
CA THR A 328 -6.93 18.99 -7.05
C THR A 328 -7.49 17.72 -6.41
N ASP A 329 -7.28 16.57 -7.02
CA ASP A 329 -7.68 15.26 -6.55
C ASP A 329 -6.51 14.46 -5.94
N GLY A 330 -5.34 15.04 -5.90
CA GLY A 330 -4.08 14.49 -5.44
C GLY A 330 -2.97 14.64 -6.46
N LYS A 331 -1.75 14.37 -6.08
CA LYS A 331 -0.56 14.22 -6.93
C LYS A 331 0.47 13.36 -6.23
N THR A 332 1.41 12.81 -7.00
CA THR A 332 2.52 12.02 -6.47
C THR A 332 2.04 10.84 -5.62
N PRO A 333 1.29 9.87 -6.19
CA PRO A 333 0.90 8.65 -5.48
C PRO A 333 2.11 7.71 -5.39
N ASP A 334 2.81 7.75 -4.26
CA ASP A 334 4.06 7.03 -4.03
C ASP A 334 3.85 5.63 -3.43
N ALA A 335 2.73 5.45 -2.73
CA ALA A 335 2.38 4.22 -2.05
C ALA A 335 1.69 3.20 -2.98
N GLY A 336 1.71 1.93 -2.57
CA GLY A 336 0.90 0.89 -3.20
C GLY A 336 -0.60 1.05 -2.92
N LEU A 337 -1.39 0.28 -3.65
CA LEU A 337 -2.84 0.18 -3.43
C LEU A 337 -3.16 -0.97 -2.47
N VAL A 338 -4.36 -0.95 -1.91
CA VAL A 338 -4.99 -2.11 -1.25
C VAL A 338 -6.33 -2.40 -1.91
N GLN A 339 -6.62 -3.67 -2.21
CA GLN A 339 -7.97 -4.10 -2.57
C GLN A 339 -8.70 -4.51 -1.29
N ALA A 340 -9.70 -3.71 -0.87
CA ALA A 340 -10.44 -3.96 0.36
C ALA A 340 -11.52 -5.04 0.17
N ASN A 341 -12.10 -5.49 1.31
CA ASN A 341 -13.13 -6.53 1.34
C ASN A 341 -14.41 -6.19 0.56
N ASP A 342 -14.65 -4.91 0.26
CA ASP A 342 -15.74 -4.47 -0.62
C ASP A 342 -15.40 -4.64 -2.12
N GLY A 343 -14.17 -5.10 -2.42
CA GLY A 343 -13.63 -5.33 -3.76
C GLY A 343 -13.03 -4.10 -4.41
N ASN A 344 -13.20 -2.91 -3.85
CA ASN A 344 -12.64 -1.67 -4.41
C ASN A 344 -11.17 -1.49 -4.03
N PHE A 345 -10.49 -0.63 -4.78
CA PHE A 345 -9.10 -0.28 -4.54
C PHE A 345 -9.00 1.05 -3.81
N TYR A 346 -8.10 1.11 -2.84
CA TYR A 346 -7.85 2.31 -2.03
C TYR A 346 -6.37 2.62 -2.06
N GLY A 347 -6.05 3.91 -2.09
CA GLY A 347 -4.67 4.40 -2.10
C GLY A 347 -4.57 5.81 -1.55
N VAL A 348 -3.35 6.30 -1.51
CA VAL A 348 -3.02 7.66 -1.07
C VAL A 348 -2.20 8.38 -2.12
N ALA A 349 -2.33 9.69 -2.18
CA ALA A 349 -1.44 10.59 -2.92
C ALA A 349 -0.75 11.49 -1.92
N SER A 350 0.59 11.53 -1.94
CA SER A 350 1.40 12.19 -0.90
C SER A 350 1.27 13.71 -0.92
N ALA A 351 0.78 14.29 -2.02
CA ALA A 351 0.60 15.73 -2.13
C ALA A 351 -0.65 16.06 -2.97
N GLY A 352 -0.94 17.36 -3.14
CA GLY A 352 -2.14 17.81 -3.84
C GLY A 352 -3.40 17.65 -2.99
N GLY A 353 -4.55 17.51 -3.64
CA GLY A 353 -5.84 17.63 -3.01
C GLY A 353 -6.25 19.09 -2.86
N THR A 354 -7.46 19.34 -2.39
CA THR A 354 -8.00 20.71 -2.23
C THR A 354 -7.21 21.58 -1.24
N LEU A 355 -6.49 20.95 -0.31
CA LEU A 355 -5.71 21.62 0.72
C LEU A 355 -4.19 21.52 0.49
N GLY A 356 -3.74 20.70 -0.46
CA GLY A 356 -2.33 20.58 -0.85
C GLY A 356 -1.51 19.55 -0.08
N PHE A 357 -2.05 18.91 0.95
CA PHE A 357 -1.33 18.03 1.89
C PHE A 357 -1.50 16.53 1.61
N GLY A 358 -2.08 16.18 0.47
CA GLY A 358 -2.33 14.81 0.07
C GLY A 358 -3.80 14.38 0.21
N THR A 359 -4.09 13.20 -0.31
CA THR A 359 -5.46 12.66 -0.33
C THR A 359 -5.49 11.17 -0.05
N ILE A 360 -6.64 10.68 0.45
CA ILE A 360 -7.02 9.27 0.37
C ILE A 360 -8.04 9.15 -0.77
N PHE A 361 -7.84 8.19 -1.65
CA PHE A 361 -8.73 7.97 -2.79
C PHE A 361 -9.21 6.52 -2.89
N LYS A 362 -10.26 6.35 -3.67
CA LYS A 362 -10.86 5.05 -4.00
C LYS A 362 -11.05 4.94 -5.50
N ILE A 363 -10.83 3.72 -6.04
CA ILE A 363 -11.24 3.32 -7.39
C ILE A 363 -12.18 2.11 -7.25
N THR A 364 -13.34 2.16 -7.91
CA THR A 364 -14.28 1.04 -7.91
C THR A 364 -13.72 -0.14 -8.72
N SER A 365 -14.04 -1.35 -8.29
CA SER A 365 -13.69 -2.59 -9.02
C SER A 365 -14.63 -2.88 -10.19
N THR A 366 -15.67 -2.07 -10.36
CA THR A 366 -16.61 -2.14 -11.50
C THR A 366 -15.93 -1.74 -12.80
N SER A 367 -16.50 -2.12 -13.94
CA SER A 367 -15.88 -1.90 -15.26
C SER A 367 -15.62 -0.43 -15.63
N ASP A 368 -16.30 0.50 -14.97
CA ASP A 368 -16.13 1.95 -15.14
C ASP A 368 -14.97 2.53 -14.32
N HIS A 369 -14.43 1.75 -13.36
CA HIS A 369 -13.32 2.15 -12.51
C HIS A 369 -13.43 3.59 -11.96
N THR A 370 -14.63 3.96 -11.46
CA THR A 370 -14.89 5.31 -10.96
C THR A 370 -13.92 5.69 -9.85
N PHE A 371 -13.23 6.83 -10.03
CA PHE A 371 -12.34 7.44 -9.03
C PHE A 371 -13.12 8.37 -8.10
N SER A 372 -12.73 8.42 -6.83
CA SER A 372 -13.25 9.40 -5.87
C SER A 372 -12.22 9.70 -4.78
N VAL A 373 -12.09 10.96 -4.42
CA VAL A 373 -11.36 11.41 -3.22
C VAL A 373 -12.27 11.18 -2.02
N LEU A 374 -11.73 10.52 -0.99
CA LEU A 374 -12.44 10.19 0.24
C LEU A 374 -12.08 11.14 1.38
N TYR A 375 -10.81 11.60 1.39
CA TYR A 375 -10.30 12.53 2.39
C TYR A 375 -9.22 13.43 1.77
N ASN A 376 -9.21 14.69 2.15
CA ASN A 376 -8.14 15.64 1.86
C ASN A 376 -7.43 15.96 3.18
N PHE A 377 -6.14 15.68 3.27
CA PHE A 377 -5.34 16.02 4.45
C PHE A 377 -5.21 17.54 4.59
N ASP A 378 -5.16 18.04 5.84
CA ASP A 378 -5.20 19.46 6.18
C ASP A 378 -4.00 19.94 7.02
N SER A 379 -2.95 19.15 7.09
CA SER A 379 -1.76 19.27 7.93
C SER A 379 -1.97 19.15 9.44
N THR A 380 -3.13 19.48 9.96
CA THR A 380 -3.47 19.33 11.38
C THR A 380 -3.78 17.87 11.74
N HIS A 381 -4.44 17.17 10.81
CA HIS A 381 -4.79 15.75 10.94
C HIS A 381 -3.94 14.87 10.03
N GLY A 382 -2.68 15.26 9.79
CA GLY A 382 -1.72 14.56 8.93
C GLY A 382 -1.47 15.25 7.61
N ALA A 383 -0.29 14.98 7.03
CA ALA A 383 0.14 15.43 5.72
C ALA A 383 1.14 14.44 5.12
N THR A 384 1.26 14.43 3.80
CA THR A 384 2.23 13.60 3.08
C THR A 384 2.05 12.11 3.40
N PRO A 385 0.89 11.49 3.05
CA PRO A 385 0.70 10.06 3.22
C PRO A 385 1.54 9.28 2.20
N GLU A 386 2.58 8.59 2.65
CA GLU A 386 3.52 7.82 1.82
C GLU A 386 3.47 6.32 2.07
N VAL A 387 2.67 5.87 3.06
CA VAL A 387 2.54 4.47 3.44
C VAL A 387 1.27 3.87 2.85
N ALA A 388 1.39 2.65 2.31
CA ALA A 388 0.25 1.94 1.74
C ALA A 388 -0.80 1.65 2.83
N LEU A 389 -2.07 1.87 2.49
CA LEU A 389 -3.19 1.51 3.37
C LEU A 389 -3.21 0.00 3.62
N MET A 390 -3.54 -0.39 4.84
CA MET A 390 -3.75 -1.78 5.22
C MET A 390 -5.16 -1.99 5.73
N GLN A 391 -5.87 -3.03 5.26
CA GLN A 391 -7.16 -3.40 5.81
C GLN A 391 -6.99 -4.40 6.94
N HIS A 392 -7.35 -3.97 8.15
CA HIS A 392 -7.37 -4.82 9.34
C HIS A 392 -8.56 -5.79 9.30
N THR A 393 -8.48 -6.89 10.07
CA THR A 393 -9.55 -7.91 10.16
C THR A 393 -10.87 -7.38 10.70
N ASN A 394 -10.88 -6.19 11.33
CA ASN A 394 -12.10 -5.47 11.71
C ASN A 394 -12.81 -4.77 10.54
N GLY A 395 -12.23 -4.82 9.32
CA GLY A 395 -12.76 -4.20 8.11
C GLY A 395 -12.35 -2.74 7.89
N ILE A 396 -11.67 -2.12 8.85
CA ILE A 396 -11.22 -0.72 8.78
C ILE A 396 -9.87 -0.66 8.06
N LEU A 397 -9.66 0.37 7.25
CA LEU A 397 -8.36 0.69 6.66
C LEU A 397 -7.55 1.56 7.63
N TYR A 398 -6.26 1.27 7.72
CA TYR A 398 -5.30 2.02 8.53
C TYR A 398 -4.16 2.51 7.65
N GLY A 399 -3.59 3.65 8.00
CA GLY A 399 -2.43 4.26 7.36
C GLY A 399 -1.76 5.25 8.29
N ASP A 400 -0.64 5.77 7.84
CA ASP A 400 0.06 6.85 8.51
C ASP A 400 0.48 7.94 7.53
N THR A 401 0.90 9.07 8.06
CA THR A 401 1.43 10.21 7.31
C THR A 401 2.84 10.52 7.79
N ASP A 402 3.72 10.94 6.87
CA ASP A 402 5.08 11.36 7.17
C ASP A 402 5.15 12.60 8.05
N SER A 403 4.21 13.51 7.87
CA SER A 403 4.22 14.84 8.48
C SER A 403 2.81 15.30 8.85
N GLY A 404 2.70 16.50 9.35
CA GLY A 404 1.47 17.07 9.88
C GLY A 404 1.36 16.86 11.38
N ASP A 405 0.19 17.14 11.97
CA ASP A 405 -0.10 17.21 13.40
C ASP A 405 0.51 18.42 14.12
N SER A 406 0.35 18.46 15.46
CA SER A 406 0.87 19.52 16.32
C SER A 406 2.39 19.47 16.53
N HIS A 407 3.03 18.31 16.27
CA HIS A 407 4.46 18.06 16.43
C HIS A 407 5.23 18.07 15.11
N GLY A 408 4.52 17.88 13.97
CA GLY A 408 5.09 17.85 12.63
C GLY A 408 5.65 16.49 12.19
N TYR A 409 5.40 15.41 12.95
CA TYR A 409 6.01 14.09 12.75
C TYR A 409 5.05 13.03 12.20
N GLY A 410 3.83 13.43 11.87
CA GLY A 410 2.84 12.58 11.23
C GLY A 410 1.80 12.00 12.17
N VAL A 411 0.80 11.37 11.55
CA VAL A 411 -0.40 10.85 12.22
C VAL A 411 -0.63 9.41 11.79
N PHE A 412 -0.94 8.53 12.75
CA PHE A 412 -1.57 7.26 12.45
C PHE A 412 -3.08 7.44 12.43
N TYR A 413 -3.73 6.96 11.38
CA TYR A 413 -5.15 7.18 11.14
C TYR A 413 -5.91 5.92 10.74
N SER A 414 -7.23 5.99 10.87
CA SER A 414 -8.16 5.01 10.34
C SER A 414 -9.14 5.61 9.35
N LEU A 415 -9.55 4.81 8.38
CA LEU A 415 -10.65 5.11 7.46
C LEU A 415 -11.67 3.98 7.51
N ASN A 416 -12.84 4.25 8.08
CA ASN A 416 -13.95 3.32 8.04
C ASN A 416 -14.66 3.45 6.69
N ILE A 417 -14.66 2.39 5.90
CA ILE A 417 -15.26 2.33 4.55
C ILE A 417 -16.68 1.80 4.54
N GLY A 418 -17.27 1.55 5.71
CA GLY A 418 -18.61 0.97 5.86
C GLY A 418 -18.60 -0.57 5.96
N ALA A 419 -19.75 -1.15 6.19
CA ALA A 419 -19.87 -2.60 6.32
C ALA A 419 -19.51 -3.33 5.03
N PRO A 420 -18.82 -4.48 5.08
CA PRO A 420 -18.54 -5.31 3.92
C PRO A 420 -19.87 -5.76 3.28
N ARG A 421 -19.89 -5.89 1.96
CA ARG A 421 -21.06 -6.46 1.25
C ARG A 421 -21.37 -7.83 1.84
N THR A 422 -22.57 -7.97 2.42
CA THR A 422 -23.09 -9.24 2.90
C THR A 422 -23.26 -10.16 1.69
N GLY A 423 -22.36 -11.14 1.51
CA GLY A 423 -22.41 -12.08 0.37
C GLY A 423 -21.08 -12.77 0.04
N ARG A 424 -19.97 -12.33 0.59
CA ARG A 424 -18.71 -13.07 0.43
C ARG A 424 -18.59 -14.20 1.47
N THR A 425 -18.25 -15.39 1.00
CA THR A 425 -18.02 -16.54 1.87
C THR A 425 -16.72 -16.39 2.66
N ARG A 426 -16.60 -17.16 3.76
CA ARG A 426 -15.38 -17.22 4.58
C ARG A 426 -14.10 -17.51 3.78
N ALA A 427 -14.21 -18.15 2.61
CA ALA A 427 -13.12 -18.42 1.69
C ALA A 427 -12.59 -17.15 1.00
N ASP A 428 -13.47 -16.20 0.67
CA ASP A 428 -13.08 -14.93 0.03
C ASP A 428 -12.35 -13.99 1.01
N GLN A 429 -12.58 -14.15 2.32
CA GLN A 429 -11.87 -13.40 3.37
C GLN A 429 -10.43 -13.91 3.57
N TYR A 430 -10.14 -15.17 3.24
CA TYR A 430 -8.77 -15.70 3.30
C TYR A 430 -7.90 -15.17 2.16
N GLN A 431 -8.45 -14.96 0.97
CA GLN A 431 -7.71 -14.44 -0.19
C GLN A 431 -7.22 -13.00 0.00
N ALA A 432 -8.01 -12.15 0.68
CA ALA A 432 -7.58 -10.78 0.99
C ALA A 432 -6.54 -10.73 2.14
N ARG A 433 -6.52 -11.74 3.03
CA ARG A 433 -5.51 -11.89 4.08
C ARG A 433 -4.13 -12.25 3.51
N ASP A 434 -4.09 -12.94 2.38
CA ASP A 434 -2.86 -13.51 1.83
C ASP A 434 -2.04 -12.50 1.01
N GLN A 435 -2.54 -11.30 0.72
CA GLN A 435 -1.78 -10.29 -0.02
C GLN A 435 -0.68 -9.61 0.80
N TYR A 436 -0.78 -9.62 2.15
CA TYR A 436 0.22 -9.03 3.05
C TYR A 436 0.61 -9.92 4.24
N SER A 437 0.12 -11.17 4.32
CA SER A 437 0.37 -12.10 5.41
C SER A 437 1.07 -13.39 4.96
N TRP A 438 1.93 -13.29 3.97
CA TRP A 438 2.84 -14.37 3.57
C TRP A 438 4.27 -14.05 3.89
#